data_b4fc8078d75c9272ce15d540e7927ab1
#
_entry.id   b4fc8078d75c9272ce15d540e7927ab1
#
_cell.length_a   1.000
_cell.length_b   1.000
_cell.length_c   1.000
_cell.angle_alpha   90.00
_cell.angle_beta   90.00
_cell.angle_gamma   90.00
#
_symmetry.space_group_name_H-M   'P 1'
#
loop_
_entity.id
_entity.type
_entity.pdbx_description
1 polymer ?
#
loop_
_entity_poly.entity_id
_entity_poly.type
_entity_poly.pdbx_seq_one_letter_code
_entity_poly.pdbx_strand_id
1 'polypeptide(L)'
;MERTAKELGVKYKRNGSLVVGFSDDDKKKIEELYDRGVKNGVRELSILGSEELHEIEPNVSPDAVCALNAPTGAIVCPYELTIAAIGNAMDNGADLKVNFEVSKINKIGAEFEIISSNGDKVTAAYVVNAAGINADAVAAMAGQTDIEIHPRRGEYVLLDKTSGGVVSHTIFRTPSAMGKGILVTPTVDGNLLLGPTAEDIEDKNDTATTADGLSTV
;
A
#
# COMPACT_ATOMS: atom_id res chain seq x y z
N MET A 1 -4.63 -3.42 12.85
CA MET A 1 -4.09 -2.06 12.54
C MET A 1 -4.70 -0.98 13.45
N GLU A 2 -6.00 -0.89 13.65
CA GLU A 2 -6.65 0.13 14.52
C GLU A 2 -6.04 0.20 15.92
N ARG A 3 -5.90 -0.97 16.61
CA ARG A 3 -5.25 -1.04 17.93
C ARG A 3 -3.80 -0.54 17.87
N THR A 4 -3.03 -0.99 16.89
CA THR A 4 -1.63 -0.59 16.71
C THR A 4 -1.49 0.91 16.47
N ALA A 5 -2.34 1.49 15.61
CA ALA A 5 -2.32 2.93 15.34
C ALA A 5 -2.65 3.74 16.60
N LYS A 6 -3.63 3.29 17.41
CA LYS A 6 -3.97 3.91 18.69
C LYS A 6 -2.83 3.83 19.70
N GLU A 7 -2.20 2.65 19.85
CA GLU A 7 -1.07 2.44 20.77
C GLU A 7 0.15 3.28 20.39
N LEU A 8 0.39 3.47 19.09
CA LEU A 8 1.50 4.26 18.54
C LEU A 8 1.18 5.76 18.37
N GLY A 9 -0.06 6.20 18.63
CA GLY A 9 -0.47 7.59 18.45
C GLY A 9 -0.54 8.04 17.00
N VAL A 10 -0.71 7.11 16.04
CA VAL A 10 -0.75 7.38 14.60
C VAL A 10 -2.18 7.62 14.14
N LYS A 11 -2.37 8.59 13.25
CA LYS A 11 -3.68 8.88 12.65
C LYS A 11 -4.19 7.67 11.86
N TYR A 12 -5.40 7.27 12.18
CA TYR A 12 -6.11 6.15 11.56
C TYR A 12 -7.56 6.54 11.29
N LYS A 13 -8.06 6.23 10.10
CA LYS A 13 -9.46 6.47 9.77
C LYS A 13 -10.06 5.23 9.12
N ARG A 14 -11.07 4.65 9.76
CA ARG A 14 -11.91 3.58 9.19
C ARG A 14 -12.95 4.25 8.29
N ASN A 15 -12.59 4.46 7.04
CA ASN A 15 -13.41 5.16 6.05
C ASN A 15 -14.13 4.21 5.09
N GLY A 16 -13.90 2.90 5.19
CA GLY A 16 -14.43 1.94 4.24
C GLY A 16 -13.77 2.01 2.86
N SER A 17 -14.11 1.06 2.02
CA SER A 17 -13.74 1.08 0.60
C SER A 17 -14.87 0.58 -0.27
N LEU A 18 -14.95 1.11 -1.48
CA LEU A 18 -15.93 0.77 -2.49
C LEU A 18 -15.21 0.30 -3.76
N VAL A 19 -15.61 -0.87 -4.30
CA VAL A 19 -15.21 -1.27 -5.66
C VAL A 19 -16.40 -1.03 -6.56
N VAL A 20 -16.34 0.01 -7.40
CA VAL A 20 -17.45 0.50 -8.21
C VAL A 20 -17.48 -0.17 -9.57
N GLY A 21 -18.64 -0.62 -9.99
CA GLY A 21 -18.93 -1.22 -11.30
C GLY A 21 -19.82 -0.35 -12.17
N PHE A 22 -19.57 -0.38 -13.48
CA PHE A 22 -20.24 0.44 -14.48
C PHE A 22 -20.96 -0.38 -15.56
N SER A 23 -20.97 -1.71 -15.43
CA SER A 23 -21.57 -2.61 -16.40
C SER A 23 -22.04 -3.91 -15.74
N ASP A 24 -22.83 -4.71 -16.46
CA ASP A 24 -23.25 -6.05 -16.01
C ASP A 24 -22.05 -7.01 -15.87
N ASP A 25 -21.00 -6.83 -16.66
CA ASP A 25 -19.77 -7.62 -16.50
C ASP A 25 -19.00 -7.21 -15.25
N ASP A 26 -19.00 -5.94 -14.88
CA ASP A 26 -18.44 -5.48 -13.62
C ASP A 26 -19.23 -6.02 -12.42
N LYS A 27 -20.55 -6.14 -12.55
CA LYS A 27 -21.40 -6.74 -11.50
C LYS A 27 -20.99 -8.18 -11.20
N LYS A 28 -20.73 -9.00 -12.24
CA LYS A 28 -20.24 -10.37 -12.05
C LYS A 28 -18.89 -10.41 -11.32
N LYS A 29 -17.96 -9.51 -11.69
CA LYS A 29 -16.66 -9.40 -11.02
C LYS A 29 -16.83 -8.98 -9.55
N ILE A 30 -17.78 -8.11 -9.24
CA ILE A 30 -18.10 -7.68 -7.88
C ILE A 30 -18.66 -8.85 -7.06
N GLU A 31 -19.53 -9.69 -7.64
CA GLU A 31 -20.03 -10.90 -7.01
C GLU A 31 -18.88 -11.89 -6.70
N GLU A 32 -17.96 -12.11 -7.65
CA GLU A 32 -16.77 -12.95 -7.43
C GLU A 32 -15.86 -12.37 -6.33
N LEU A 33 -15.70 -11.04 -6.29
CA LEU A 33 -14.91 -10.36 -5.25
C LEU A 33 -15.58 -10.49 -3.88
N TYR A 34 -16.89 -10.38 -3.82
CA TYR A 34 -17.68 -10.59 -2.61
C TYR A 34 -17.48 -12.01 -2.06
N ASP A 35 -17.69 -13.04 -2.89
CA ASP A 35 -17.54 -14.44 -2.51
C ASP A 35 -16.12 -14.75 -2.00
N ARG A 36 -15.11 -14.21 -2.68
CA ARG A 36 -13.71 -14.33 -2.26
C ARG A 36 -13.45 -13.62 -0.94
N GLY A 37 -14.02 -12.43 -0.75
CA GLY A 37 -13.91 -11.67 0.48
C GLY A 37 -14.55 -12.40 1.67
N VAL A 38 -15.74 -12.95 1.50
CA VAL A 38 -16.44 -13.77 2.51
C VAL A 38 -15.60 -15.00 2.86
N LYS A 39 -15.09 -15.71 1.84
CA LYS A 39 -14.22 -16.88 2.04
C LYS A 39 -12.94 -16.55 2.80
N ASN A 40 -12.40 -15.34 2.61
CA ASN A 40 -11.22 -14.83 3.31
C ASN A 40 -11.54 -14.25 4.71
N GLY A 41 -12.79 -14.29 5.15
CA GLY A 41 -13.21 -13.81 6.46
C GLY A 41 -13.33 -12.28 6.58
N VAL A 42 -13.45 -11.56 5.46
CA VAL A 42 -13.72 -10.12 5.50
C VAL A 42 -15.15 -9.90 6.01
N ARG A 43 -15.27 -9.13 7.07
CA ARG A 43 -16.55 -8.90 7.74
C ARG A 43 -17.32 -7.74 7.13
N GLU A 44 -18.65 -7.79 7.28
CA GLU A 44 -19.56 -6.69 6.95
C GLU A 44 -19.56 -6.31 5.45
N LEU A 45 -19.12 -7.22 4.56
CA LEU A 45 -19.21 -7.00 3.12
C LEU A 45 -20.66 -6.94 2.65
N SER A 46 -20.95 -6.03 1.74
CA SER A 46 -22.25 -5.95 1.05
C SER A 46 -22.07 -5.54 -0.41
N ILE A 47 -23.01 -5.95 -1.26
CA ILE A 47 -23.11 -5.44 -2.62
C ILE A 47 -24.24 -4.40 -2.61
N LEU A 48 -23.90 -3.19 -3.03
CA LEU A 48 -24.83 -2.06 -3.11
C LEU A 48 -25.34 -1.92 -4.56
N GLY A 49 -26.62 -1.61 -4.69
CA GLY A 49 -27.20 -1.13 -5.94
C GLY A 49 -26.81 0.34 -6.19
N SER A 50 -27.20 0.86 -7.37
CA SER A 50 -26.90 2.24 -7.76
C SER A 50 -27.46 3.26 -6.76
N GLU A 51 -28.70 3.09 -6.30
CA GLU A 51 -29.36 4.00 -5.37
C GLU A 51 -28.63 4.07 -4.03
N GLU A 52 -28.38 2.91 -3.39
CA GLU A 52 -27.65 2.80 -2.12
C GLU A 52 -26.23 3.36 -2.23
N LEU A 53 -25.57 3.13 -3.37
CA LEU A 53 -24.22 3.64 -3.63
C LEU A 53 -24.22 5.19 -3.63
N HIS A 54 -25.18 5.81 -4.33
CA HIS A 54 -25.24 7.27 -4.42
C HIS A 54 -25.73 7.93 -3.12
N GLU A 55 -26.45 7.20 -2.25
CA GLU A 55 -26.79 7.67 -0.91
C GLU A 55 -25.54 7.83 -0.03
N ILE A 56 -24.62 6.85 -0.08
CA ILE A 56 -23.41 6.89 0.78
C ILE A 56 -22.23 7.62 0.14
N GLU A 57 -22.19 7.74 -1.18
CA GLU A 57 -21.12 8.42 -1.95
C GLU A 57 -21.70 9.21 -3.13
N PRO A 58 -22.30 10.39 -2.85
CA PRO A 58 -23.07 11.15 -3.86
C PRO A 58 -22.24 11.64 -5.05
N ASN A 59 -20.92 11.74 -4.89
CA ASN A 59 -20.01 12.25 -5.92
C ASN A 59 -19.44 11.16 -6.84
N VAL A 60 -19.86 9.91 -6.69
CA VAL A 60 -19.56 8.87 -7.67
C VAL A 60 -20.31 9.16 -8.97
N SER A 61 -19.71 8.79 -10.12
CA SER A 61 -20.35 8.96 -11.42
C SER A 61 -21.78 8.43 -11.45
N PRO A 62 -22.75 9.15 -12.02
CA PRO A 62 -24.13 8.69 -12.15
C PRO A 62 -24.28 7.41 -12.98
N ASP A 63 -23.25 7.05 -13.78
CA ASP A 63 -23.24 5.81 -14.57
C ASP A 63 -22.87 4.58 -13.73
N ALA A 64 -22.54 4.75 -12.45
CA ALA A 64 -22.23 3.64 -11.55
C ALA A 64 -23.48 2.82 -11.25
N VAL A 65 -23.43 1.52 -11.53
CA VAL A 65 -24.60 0.61 -11.42
C VAL A 65 -24.59 -0.23 -10.14
N CYS A 66 -23.42 -0.44 -9.55
CA CYS A 66 -23.27 -1.21 -8.31
C CYS A 66 -21.91 -0.96 -7.66
N ALA A 67 -21.74 -1.40 -6.42
CA ALA A 67 -20.44 -1.43 -5.75
C ALA A 67 -20.33 -2.59 -4.74
N LEU A 68 -19.11 -3.10 -4.56
CA LEU A 68 -18.77 -3.88 -3.38
C LEU A 68 -18.36 -2.93 -2.25
N ASN A 69 -19.11 -2.93 -1.18
CA ASN A 69 -18.83 -2.15 0.01
C ASN A 69 -18.06 -3.01 1.04
N ALA A 70 -16.92 -2.52 1.48
CA ALA A 70 -16.11 -3.10 2.54
C ALA A 70 -15.91 -2.07 3.67
N PRO A 71 -16.86 -1.94 4.61
CA PRO A 71 -16.86 -0.89 5.64
C PRO A 71 -15.73 -1.07 6.67
N THR A 72 -15.04 -2.22 6.66
CA THR A 72 -13.86 -2.46 7.50
C THR A 72 -12.58 -1.93 6.89
N GLY A 73 -12.61 -1.41 5.67
CA GLY A 73 -11.49 -0.72 5.03
C GLY A 73 -11.07 0.53 5.82
N ALA A 74 -9.78 0.84 5.80
CA ALA A 74 -9.25 1.95 6.56
C ALA A 74 -7.98 2.52 5.92
N ILE A 75 -7.66 3.76 6.28
CA ILE A 75 -6.46 4.46 5.84
C ILE A 75 -5.60 4.86 7.03
N VAL A 76 -4.30 4.97 6.80
CA VAL A 76 -3.28 5.38 7.76
C VAL A 76 -2.17 6.15 7.02
N CYS A 77 -1.52 7.09 7.68
CA CYS A 77 -0.32 7.70 7.13
C CYS A 77 0.87 6.72 7.23
N PRO A 78 1.45 6.24 6.10
CA PRO A 78 2.54 5.28 6.14
C PRO A 78 3.82 5.86 6.75
N TYR A 79 4.07 7.15 6.59
CA TYR A 79 5.22 7.83 7.18
C TYR A 79 5.12 7.87 8.70
N GLU A 80 4.00 8.35 9.24
CA GLU A 80 3.77 8.39 10.69
C GLU A 80 3.85 6.98 11.30
N LEU A 81 3.24 5.99 10.64
CA LEU A 81 3.25 4.61 11.10
C LEU A 81 4.69 4.06 11.17
N THR A 82 5.50 4.32 10.14
CA THR A 82 6.89 3.86 10.09
C THR A 82 7.73 4.52 11.18
N ILE A 83 7.64 5.84 11.33
CA ILE A 83 8.39 6.60 12.36
C ILE A 83 7.97 6.14 13.75
N ALA A 84 6.68 6.01 14.02
CA ALA A 84 6.17 5.58 15.32
C ALA A 84 6.55 4.13 15.65
N ALA A 85 6.54 3.22 14.66
CA ALA A 85 6.96 1.84 14.86
C ALA A 85 8.45 1.74 15.20
N ILE A 86 9.31 2.51 14.51
CA ILE A 86 10.74 2.58 14.79
C ILE A 86 10.99 3.19 16.18
N GLY A 87 10.31 4.30 16.52
CA GLY A 87 10.41 4.92 17.85
C GLY A 87 10.03 3.95 18.95
N ASN A 88 8.91 3.23 18.79
CA ASN A 88 8.49 2.21 19.75
C ASN A 88 9.52 1.07 19.87
N ALA A 89 10.13 0.62 18.79
CA ALA A 89 11.18 -0.38 18.83
C ALA A 89 12.40 0.12 19.63
N MET A 90 12.81 1.38 19.42
CA MET A 90 13.92 1.99 20.17
C MET A 90 13.61 2.13 21.66
N ASP A 91 12.40 2.53 22.02
CA ASP A 91 11.93 2.61 23.41
C ASP A 91 11.94 1.21 24.10
N ASN A 92 11.86 0.15 23.31
CA ASN A 92 11.96 -1.23 23.78
C ASN A 92 13.35 -1.86 23.59
N GLY A 93 14.39 -1.04 23.37
CA GLY A 93 15.79 -1.46 23.39
C GLY A 93 16.36 -1.88 22.03
N ALA A 94 15.68 -1.58 20.92
CA ALA A 94 16.27 -1.78 19.61
C ALA A 94 17.23 -0.64 19.25
N ASP A 95 18.36 -0.96 18.62
CA ASP A 95 19.29 0.01 18.09
C ASP A 95 18.95 0.35 16.64
N LEU A 96 18.67 1.62 16.37
CA LEU A 96 18.52 2.13 15.00
C LEU A 96 19.87 2.56 14.45
N LYS A 97 20.27 1.99 13.31
CA LYS A 97 21.46 2.43 12.55
C LYS A 97 21.01 3.01 11.22
N VAL A 98 21.05 4.33 11.11
CA VAL A 98 20.89 5.08 9.86
C VAL A 98 22.22 5.17 9.11
N ASN A 99 22.17 5.43 7.80
CA ASN A 99 23.37 5.46 6.94
C ASN A 99 24.17 4.15 6.98
N PHE A 100 23.49 3.04 7.20
CA PHE A 100 24.05 1.70 7.22
C PHE A 100 23.54 0.91 6.00
N GLU A 101 24.00 1.28 4.81
CA GLU A 101 23.70 0.55 3.58
C GLU A 101 24.43 -0.79 3.59
N VAL A 102 23.67 -1.88 3.64
CA VAL A 102 24.23 -3.22 3.66
C VAL A 102 24.91 -3.54 2.33
N SER A 103 26.22 -3.82 2.34
CA SER A 103 27.01 -4.17 1.17
C SER A 103 27.43 -5.64 1.13
N LYS A 104 27.44 -6.32 2.29
CA LYS A 104 27.83 -7.73 2.39
C LYS A 104 27.21 -8.38 3.62
N ILE A 105 26.84 -9.67 3.48
CA ILE A 105 26.41 -10.54 4.56
C ILE A 105 27.28 -11.80 4.52
N ASN A 106 28.05 -12.05 5.57
CA ASN A 106 28.88 -13.25 5.72
C ASN A 106 28.28 -14.16 6.78
N LYS A 107 28.16 -15.45 6.50
CA LYS A 107 27.85 -16.44 7.54
C LYS A 107 29.11 -16.87 8.22
N ILE A 108 29.22 -16.69 9.53
CA ILE A 108 30.39 -17.04 10.37
C ILE A 108 29.91 -18.03 11.45
N GLY A 109 30.08 -19.32 11.19
CA GLY A 109 29.58 -20.34 12.10
C GLY A 109 28.04 -20.31 12.19
N ALA A 110 27.49 -20.04 13.39
CA ALA A 110 26.07 -19.93 13.66
C ALA A 110 25.53 -18.49 13.54
N GLU A 111 26.39 -17.51 13.28
CA GLU A 111 26.05 -16.09 13.25
C GLU A 111 26.24 -15.50 11.85
N PHE A 112 25.73 -14.29 11.67
CA PHE A 112 25.92 -13.48 10.46
C PHE A 112 26.68 -12.19 10.81
N GLU A 113 27.70 -11.86 10.03
CA GLU A 113 28.35 -10.55 10.02
C GLU A 113 27.76 -9.74 8.87
N ILE A 114 27.11 -8.62 9.19
CA ILE A 114 26.54 -7.67 8.26
C ILE A 114 27.48 -6.48 8.15
N ILE A 115 27.91 -6.16 6.93
CA ILE A 115 28.87 -5.10 6.65
C ILE A 115 28.18 -4.03 5.81
N SER A 116 28.32 -2.77 6.23
CA SER A 116 27.84 -1.62 5.48
C SER A 116 28.83 -1.16 4.41
N SER A 117 28.38 -0.32 3.49
CA SER A 117 29.20 0.27 2.43
C SER A 117 30.36 1.16 2.98
N ASN A 118 30.20 1.73 4.18
CA ASN A 118 31.24 2.51 4.88
C ASN A 118 32.17 1.68 5.76
N GLY A 119 31.97 0.34 5.81
CA GLY A 119 32.82 -0.59 6.56
C GLY A 119 32.39 -0.87 8.00
N ASP A 120 31.28 -0.29 8.48
CA ASP A 120 30.72 -0.62 9.79
C ASP A 120 30.20 -2.05 9.80
N LYS A 121 30.26 -2.70 10.98
CA LYS A 121 29.88 -4.11 11.14
C LYS A 121 28.87 -4.32 12.25
N VAL A 122 27.96 -5.26 12.03
CA VAL A 122 27.04 -5.79 13.04
C VAL A 122 27.05 -7.31 12.95
N THR A 123 27.08 -7.99 14.11
CA THR A 123 26.94 -9.44 14.20
C THR A 123 25.59 -9.80 14.80
N ALA A 124 24.90 -10.77 14.22
CA ALA A 124 23.58 -11.21 14.68
C ALA A 124 23.40 -12.72 14.45
N ALA A 125 22.64 -13.36 15.36
CA ALA A 125 22.24 -14.76 15.20
C ALA A 125 21.19 -14.95 14.08
N TYR A 126 20.36 -13.93 13.84
CA TYR A 126 19.31 -13.94 12.81
C TYR A 126 19.32 -12.62 12.04
N VAL A 127 18.99 -12.69 10.76
CA VAL A 127 18.82 -11.52 9.88
C VAL A 127 17.44 -11.58 9.26
N VAL A 128 16.67 -10.51 9.39
CA VAL A 128 15.38 -10.34 8.70
C VAL A 128 15.57 -9.37 7.54
N ASN A 129 15.40 -9.88 6.32
CA ASN A 129 15.49 -9.06 5.12
C ASN A 129 14.15 -8.35 4.87
N ALA A 130 14.08 -7.06 5.14
CA ALA A 130 12.95 -6.19 4.88
C ALA A 130 13.35 -5.00 3.97
N ALA A 131 14.29 -5.24 3.03
CA ALA A 131 14.92 -4.20 2.20
C ALA A 131 14.02 -3.71 1.03
N GLY A 132 12.71 -4.00 1.05
CA GLY A 132 11.76 -3.50 0.06
C GLY A 132 12.15 -3.92 -1.36
N ILE A 133 12.25 -2.94 -2.26
CA ILE A 133 12.58 -3.17 -3.68
C ILE A 133 13.99 -3.74 -3.90
N ASN A 134 14.87 -3.67 -2.91
CA ASN A 134 16.23 -4.21 -2.95
C ASN A 134 16.38 -5.55 -2.20
N ALA A 135 15.27 -6.18 -1.79
CA ALA A 135 15.31 -7.40 -1.00
C ALA A 135 15.95 -8.58 -1.75
N ASP A 136 15.85 -8.65 -3.07
CA ASP A 136 16.55 -9.64 -3.91
C ASP A 136 18.07 -9.48 -3.84
N ALA A 137 18.59 -8.24 -3.95
CA ALA A 137 20.01 -7.96 -3.82
C ALA A 137 20.53 -8.33 -2.43
N VAL A 138 19.79 -7.99 -1.37
CA VAL A 138 20.15 -8.36 0.01
C VAL A 138 20.09 -9.88 0.22
N ALA A 139 19.09 -10.56 -0.34
CA ALA A 139 19.01 -12.03 -0.29
C ALA A 139 20.20 -12.69 -0.98
N ALA A 140 20.63 -12.17 -2.14
CA ALA A 140 21.79 -12.67 -2.87
C ALA A 140 23.10 -12.54 -2.06
N MET A 141 23.24 -11.50 -1.24
CA MET A 141 24.40 -11.35 -0.32
C MET A 141 24.47 -12.48 0.72
N ALA A 142 23.33 -13.07 1.07
CA ALA A 142 23.24 -14.23 1.97
C ALA A 142 23.26 -15.59 1.25
N GLY A 143 23.50 -15.60 -0.07
CA GLY A 143 23.57 -16.80 -0.89
C GLY A 143 22.23 -17.27 -1.47
N GLN A 144 21.16 -16.47 -1.35
CA GLN A 144 19.83 -16.77 -1.86
C GLN A 144 19.60 -16.01 -3.17
N THR A 145 19.68 -16.71 -4.31
CA THR A 145 19.67 -16.10 -5.66
C THR A 145 18.44 -16.43 -6.51
N ASP A 146 17.46 -17.12 -5.94
CA ASP A 146 16.21 -17.53 -6.60
C ASP A 146 15.09 -16.48 -6.47
N ILE A 147 15.37 -15.33 -5.86
CA ILE A 147 14.45 -14.21 -5.69
C ILE A 147 14.84 -13.11 -6.68
N GLU A 148 13.89 -12.66 -7.48
CA GLU A 148 14.01 -11.52 -8.37
C GLU A 148 12.83 -10.57 -8.18
N ILE A 149 13.10 -9.28 -8.04
CA ILE A 149 12.07 -8.25 -7.87
C ILE A 149 12.03 -7.38 -9.13
N HIS A 150 10.90 -7.44 -9.83
CA HIS A 150 10.60 -6.58 -10.96
C HIS A 150 9.91 -5.30 -10.46
N PRO A 151 10.54 -4.13 -10.61
CA PRO A 151 9.98 -2.88 -10.11
C PRO A 151 8.78 -2.43 -10.93
N ARG A 152 7.77 -1.91 -10.25
CA ARG A 152 6.60 -1.31 -10.86
C ARG A 152 6.37 0.08 -10.27
N ARG A 153 6.47 1.12 -11.12
CA ARG A 153 6.26 2.50 -10.74
C ARG A 153 4.76 2.83 -10.68
N GLY A 154 4.34 3.51 -9.62
CA GLY A 154 3.01 4.06 -9.46
C GLY A 154 3.10 5.56 -9.25
N GLU A 155 2.58 6.33 -10.17
CA GLU A 155 2.55 7.79 -10.09
C GLU A 155 1.22 8.26 -9.52
N TYR A 156 1.26 9.32 -8.71
CA TYR A 156 0.09 9.86 -8.01
C TYR A 156 -0.04 11.36 -8.21
N VAL A 157 -1.27 11.84 -8.10
CA VAL A 157 -1.59 13.26 -7.93
C VAL A 157 -2.15 13.46 -6.53
N LEU A 158 -1.52 14.31 -5.73
CA LEU A 158 -2.02 14.72 -4.42
C LEU A 158 -2.69 16.08 -4.54
N LEU A 159 -4.00 16.13 -4.31
CA LEU A 159 -4.79 17.35 -4.32
C LEU A 159 -4.81 18.02 -2.94
N ASP A 160 -5.08 19.31 -2.94
CA ASP A 160 -5.21 20.11 -1.73
C ASP A 160 -6.38 19.66 -0.84
N LYS A 161 -6.36 20.07 0.42
CA LYS A 161 -7.41 19.77 1.42
C LYS A 161 -8.79 20.30 1.03
N THR A 162 -8.86 21.31 0.18
CA THR A 162 -10.13 21.82 -0.36
C THR A 162 -10.87 20.76 -1.20
N SER A 163 -10.14 19.78 -1.74
CA SER A 163 -10.69 18.63 -2.48
C SER A 163 -10.88 17.39 -1.60
N GLY A 164 -10.42 17.41 -0.35
CA GLY A 164 -10.35 16.23 0.52
C GLY A 164 -11.71 15.65 0.94
N GLY A 165 -12.78 16.45 0.82
CA GLY A 165 -14.15 16.04 1.14
C GLY A 165 -14.96 15.57 -0.07
N VAL A 166 -14.36 15.46 -1.26
CA VAL A 166 -15.06 15.04 -2.50
C VAL A 166 -15.59 13.61 -2.37
N VAL A 167 -14.81 12.71 -1.75
CA VAL A 167 -15.26 11.35 -1.43
C VAL A 167 -15.01 11.04 0.03
N SER A 168 -15.84 10.18 0.60
CA SER A 168 -15.70 9.72 1.99
C SER A 168 -15.00 8.36 2.11
N HIS A 169 -15.16 7.50 1.10
CA HIS A 169 -14.58 6.16 1.02
C HIS A 169 -13.34 6.13 0.12
N THR A 170 -12.53 5.09 0.25
CA THR A 170 -11.52 4.77 -0.77
C THR A 170 -12.20 4.09 -1.94
N ILE A 171 -12.20 4.73 -3.11
CA ILE A 171 -12.90 4.27 -4.30
C ILE A 171 -11.93 3.50 -5.21
N PHE A 172 -12.34 2.31 -5.59
CA PHE A 172 -11.67 1.45 -6.58
C PHE A 172 -12.59 1.26 -7.78
N ARG A 173 -12.02 1.01 -8.94
CA ARG A 173 -12.74 0.39 -10.06
C ARG A 173 -12.65 -1.13 -9.97
N THR A 174 -13.55 -1.82 -10.66
CA THR A 174 -13.42 -3.28 -10.86
C THR A 174 -12.07 -3.61 -11.50
N PRO A 175 -11.37 -4.68 -11.05
CA PRO A 175 -10.10 -5.06 -11.61
C PRO A 175 -10.18 -5.35 -13.11
N SER A 176 -9.16 -4.90 -13.84
CA SER A 176 -8.94 -5.23 -15.26
C SER A 176 -7.69 -6.11 -15.40
N ALA A 177 -7.37 -6.50 -16.64
CA ALA A 177 -6.12 -7.19 -16.94
C ALA A 177 -4.86 -6.37 -16.57
N MET A 178 -4.99 -5.03 -16.52
CA MET A 178 -3.92 -4.08 -16.13
C MET A 178 -3.85 -3.86 -14.62
N GLY A 179 -4.74 -4.46 -13.81
CA GLY A 179 -4.77 -4.32 -12.36
C GLY A 179 -5.98 -3.54 -11.83
N LYS A 180 -5.82 -2.88 -10.69
CA LYS A 180 -6.92 -2.22 -9.94
C LYS A 180 -7.39 -0.89 -10.53
N GLY A 181 -6.66 -0.33 -11.50
CA GLY A 181 -6.92 1.00 -12.04
C GLY A 181 -6.55 2.13 -11.06
N ILE A 182 -6.91 3.35 -11.44
CA ILE A 182 -6.71 4.56 -10.62
C ILE A 182 -7.69 4.54 -9.44
N LEU A 183 -7.17 4.79 -8.24
CA LEU A 183 -7.97 4.94 -7.03
C LEU A 183 -8.22 6.41 -6.74
N VAL A 184 -9.35 6.68 -6.08
CA VAL A 184 -9.64 7.98 -5.46
C VAL A 184 -9.66 7.74 -3.95
N THR A 185 -8.68 8.28 -3.24
CA THR A 185 -8.45 7.95 -1.82
C THR A 185 -8.38 9.22 -0.98
N PRO A 186 -9.29 9.44 -0.03
CA PRO A 186 -9.10 10.48 0.97
C PRO A 186 -7.91 10.12 1.87
N THR A 187 -7.15 11.12 2.33
CA THR A 187 -6.05 10.89 3.26
C THR A 187 -6.47 11.15 4.71
N VAL A 188 -5.69 10.66 5.67
CA VAL A 188 -5.93 10.95 7.11
C VAL A 188 -5.70 12.42 7.45
N ASP A 189 -4.98 13.15 6.60
CA ASP A 189 -4.67 14.58 6.76
C ASP A 189 -5.64 15.50 6.02
N GLY A 190 -6.63 14.93 5.33
CA GLY A 190 -7.70 15.67 4.66
C GLY A 190 -7.40 16.07 3.22
N ASN A 191 -6.35 15.55 2.61
CA ASN A 191 -6.08 15.67 1.18
C ASN A 191 -6.85 14.59 0.39
N LEU A 192 -6.87 14.71 -0.94
CA LEU A 192 -7.34 13.67 -1.85
C LEU A 192 -6.17 13.17 -2.70
N LEU A 193 -5.97 11.85 -2.73
CA LEU A 193 -4.92 11.19 -3.48
C LEU A 193 -5.54 10.44 -4.66
N LEU A 194 -5.08 10.72 -5.87
CA LEU A 194 -5.47 10.04 -7.11
C LEU A 194 -4.31 9.20 -7.60
N GLY A 195 -4.56 7.96 -7.99
CA GLY A 195 -3.52 7.01 -8.42
C GLY A 195 -3.62 5.70 -7.66
N PRO A 196 -2.60 4.82 -7.83
CA PRO A 196 -1.44 4.98 -8.70
C PRO A 196 -1.70 4.61 -10.16
N THR A 197 -0.79 5.05 -11.04
CA THR A 197 -0.55 4.34 -12.31
C THR A 197 0.12 3.00 -12.04
N ALA A 198 0.35 2.19 -13.07
CA ALA A 198 1.04 0.92 -12.94
C ALA A 198 1.90 0.68 -14.18
N GLU A 199 3.18 0.99 -14.08
CA GLU A 199 4.16 0.85 -15.16
C GLU A 199 5.32 -0.04 -14.70
N ASP A 200 5.59 -1.11 -15.43
CA ASP A 200 6.76 -1.94 -15.19
C ASP A 200 8.00 -1.19 -15.71
N ILE A 201 9.00 -1.04 -14.85
CA ILE A 201 10.23 -0.32 -15.13
C ILE A 201 11.43 -1.23 -14.87
N GLU A 202 12.61 -0.88 -15.43
CA GLU A 202 13.83 -1.66 -15.23
C GLU A 202 14.68 -1.10 -14.08
N ASP A 203 14.78 0.21 -13.97
CA ASP A 203 15.57 0.85 -12.92
C ASP A 203 14.76 0.98 -11.62
N LYS A 204 15.17 0.24 -10.60
CA LYS A 204 14.58 0.28 -9.25
C LYS A 204 14.63 1.66 -8.59
N ASN A 205 15.51 2.55 -9.05
CA ASN A 205 15.67 3.90 -8.50
C ASN A 205 14.87 4.96 -9.28
N ASP A 206 14.21 4.59 -10.38
CA ASP A 206 13.40 5.53 -11.13
C ASP A 206 12.10 5.88 -10.38
N THR A 207 12.10 7.05 -9.77
CA THR A 207 10.97 7.66 -9.06
C THR A 207 10.39 8.86 -9.80
N ALA A 208 10.66 8.99 -11.11
CA ALA A 208 10.20 10.11 -11.90
C ALA A 208 8.67 10.18 -11.98
N THR A 209 8.16 11.40 -12.04
CA THR A 209 6.77 11.69 -12.44
C THR A 209 6.77 12.09 -13.90
N THR A 210 6.01 11.41 -14.73
CA THR A 210 6.00 11.57 -16.18
C THR A 210 4.75 12.31 -16.65
N ALA A 211 4.83 12.95 -17.84
CA ALA A 211 3.67 13.58 -18.46
C ALA A 211 2.57 12.55 -18.79
N ASP A 212 2.97 11.36 -19.24
CA ASP A 212 2.05 10.26 -19.57
C ASP A 212 1.38 9.70 -18.31
N GLY A 213 2.13 9.52 -17.22
CA GLY A 213 1.60 9.10 -15.92
C GLY A 213 0.58 10.12 -15.38
N LEU A 214 0.91 11.40 -15.39
CA LEU A 214 -0.01 12.46 -14.98
C LEU A 214 -1.27 12.54 -15.87
N SER A 215 -1.11 12.31 -17.17
CA SER A 215 -2.24 12.29 -18.11
C SER A 215 -3.15 11.07 -17.91
N THR A 216 -2.61 9.99 -17.35
CA THR A 216 -3.36 8.75 -17.05
C THR A 216 -4.20 8.89 -15.78
N VAL A 217 -3.70 9.63 -14.79
CA VAL A 217 -4.39 9.91 -13.53
C VAL A 217 -5.47 10.95 -13.71
#